data_382ab002264c6f84b954a6036ecfbe50
#
_entry.id   382ab002264c6f84b954a6036ecfbe50
#
_cell.length_a   1.000
_cell.length_b   1.000
_cell.length_c   1.000
_cell.angle_alpha   90.00
_cell.angle_beta   90.00
_cell.angle_gamma   90.00
#
_symmetry.space_group_name_H-M   'P 1'
#
loop_
_entity.id
_entity.type
_entity.pdbx_description
1 polymer ?
#
loop_
_entity_poly.entity_id
_entity_poly.type
_entity_poly.pdbx_seq_one_letter_code
_entity_poly.pdbx_strand_id
1 'polypeptide(L)'
;MLIKINGEDVDIPEGSTIREAIELSNAPYKKGSIVCLIKGESEIQSNILKYKIKTPKGSILIELEVSEKSQPLTDFFKENYSQFVSNNVRWETSNEVAIGPVSSNFEPSHDEFAYFDNEVLISLSGFSSDATHIIFVKDDHTNVYGVPKYSDRGVFARVIGGRKTLFSLTDDDEILAIEPIIERSTVKDSTGGSNLDEVLEEGNQLFTYVLFEPNFNSPKSVEHLFSLIRNDRIEVSFESNSFVGFYELTGLTKEKEEITERKRGTVTLRNDGFGKGRVYIYREDRVRAETHTNLATVKQGMELFDIAKKGDLITVRSSPDRIMLQMMTQKEAEEKLNSLGITHVRSGNEDDDAIIVTQEPESTVGILEAGEVTTLGLASDELLKVKLTDKAPRTRWYLEKITGLAEKPVGTLKVYFAVPDMNMFMFHGNNDESKGLIPENTPTDKMEAGEIGVTNMSRKNLGLIGIRTIDTDEFGPTGEAFSATNVVGKVVGNIGGLNKLKDGSTLYIYEVYDDEE
;
A
#
# COMPACT_ATOMS: atom_id res chain seq x y z
N MET A 1 30.39 2.80 24.97
CA MET A 1 29.23 3.67 25.17
C MET A 1 27.96 2.91 24.87
N LEU A 2 26.93 3.14 25.67
CA LEU A 2 25.66 2.44 25.51
C LEU A 2 24.69 3.24 24.59
N ILE A 3 24.21 2.57 23.55
CA ILE A 3 23.18 3.13 22.64
C ILE A 3 22.05 2.12 22.48
N LYS A 4 20.92 2.56 21.88
CA LYS A 4 19.85 1.63 21.47
C LYS A 4 19.88 1.43 19.97
N ILE A 5 19.92 0.19 19.51
CA ILE A 5 19.78 -0.16 18.11
C ILE A 5 18.52 -0.99 17.93
N ASN A 6 17.54 -0.47 17.16
CA ASN A 6 16.24 -1.10 16.96
C ASN A 6 15.54 -1.49 18.28
N GLY A 7 15.71 -0.66 19.33
CA GLY A 7 15.10 -0.84 20.65
C GLY A 7 15.91 -1.71 21.62
N GLU A 8 16.99 -2.35 21.19
CA GLU A 8 17.87 -3.16 22.04
C GLU A 8 19.09 -2.36 22.50
N ASP A 9 19.48 -2.54 23.75
CA ASP A 9 20.69 -1.90 24.30
C ASP A 9 21.95 -2.58 23.75
N VAL A 10 22.84 -1.81 23.16
CA VAL A 10 24.08 -2.29 22.53
C VAL A 10 25.26 -1.46 23.04
N ASP A 11 26.32 -2.13 23.50
CA ASP A 11 27.58 -1.47 23.90
C ASP A 11 28.53 -1.42 22.69
N ILE A 12 28.89 -0.19 22.29
CA ILE A 12 29.81 0.06 21.18
C ILE A 12 30.98 0.95 21.61
N PRO A 13 32.13 0.92 20.91
CA PRO A 13 33.25 1.82 21.18
C PRO A 13 32.85 3.30 21.09
N GLU A 14 33.47 4.16 21.88
CA GLU A 14 33.32 5.60 21.76
C GLU A 14 33.82 6.10 20.40
N GLY A 15 33.04 7.00 19.78
CA GLY A 15 33.34 7.56 18.46
C GLY A 15 32.96 6.65 17.29
N SER A 16 32.27 5.54 17.53
CA SER A 16 31.73 4.69 16.46
C SER A 16 30.74 5.44 15.59
N THR A 17 30.80 5.15 14.29
CA THR A 17 29.84 5.64 13.28
C THR A 17 28.58 4.76 13.24
N ILE A 18 27.52 5.25 12.59
CA ILE A 18 26.30 4.47 12.32
C ILE A 18 26.67 3.15 11.58
N ARG A 19 27.58 3.20 10.60
CA ARG A 19 28.03 2.02 9.86
C ARG A 19 28.63 0.96 10.79
N GLU A 20 29.58 1.37 11.63
CA GLU A 20 30.23 0.46 12.58
C GLU A 20 29.25 -0.11 13.60
N ALA A 21 28.29 0.69 14.05
CA ALA A 21 27.24 0.23 14.95
C ALA A 21 26.33 -0.84 14.32
N ILE A 22 25.94 -0.67 13.05
CA ILE A 22 25.18 -1.66 12.28
C ILE A 22 25.97 -2.96 12.14
N GLU A 23 27.25 -2.88 11.78
CA GLU A 23 28.13 -4.05 11.60
C GLU A 23 28.36 -4.79 12.93
N LEU A 24 28.67 -4.09 14.01
CA LEU A 24 28.91 -4.67 15.33
C LEU A 24 27.65 -5.35 15.92
N SER A 25 26.49 -4.77 15.71
CA SER A 25 25.22 -5.30 16.21
C SER A 25 24.58 -6.34 15.30
N ASN A 26 25.08 -6.53 14.09
CA ASN A 26 24.43 -7.35 13.06
C ASN A 26 22.99 -6.88 12.75
N ALA A 27 22.69 -5.60 12.93
CA ALA A 27 21.36 -5.05 12.72
C ALA A 27 20.91 -5.18 11.26
N PRO A 28 19.68 -5.59 10.98
CA PRO A 28 19.17 -5.68 9.62
C PRO A 28 19.28 -4.32 8.91
N TYR A 29 20.00 -4.30 7.79
CA TYR A 29 20.20 -3.11 6.96
C TYR A 29 20.47 -3.50 5.50
N LYS A 30 19.75 -2.92 4.57
CA LYS A 30 20.00 -3.05 3.13
C LYS A 30 20.66 -1.78 2.59
N LYS A 31 21.75 -1.94 1.89
CA LYS A 31 22.55 -0.83 1.34
C LYS A 31 21.68 0.16 0.56
N GLY A 32 21.83 1.44 0.89
CA GLY A 32 21.07 2.54 0.29
C GLY A 32 19.76 2.87 1.00
N SER A 33 19.32 2.09 1.99
CA SER A 33 18.18 2.44 2.83
C SER A 33 18.51 3.60 3.77
N ILE A 34 17.49 4.36 4.15
CA ILE A 34 17.63 5.38 5.21
C ILE A 34 17.70 4.71 6.59
N VAL A 35 18.34 5.41 7.51
CA VAL A 35 18.32 5.12 8.94
C VAL A 35 17.72 6.30 9.69
N CYS A 36 17.15 6.06 10.87
CA CYS A 36 16.67 7.10 11.76
C CYS A 36 17.50 7.12 13.03
N LEU A 37 18.20 8.24 13.27
CA LEU A 37 18.98 8.50 14.47
C LEU A 37 18.21 9.48 15.36
N ILE A 38 17.93 9.08 16.59
CA ILE A 38 17.33 9.93 17.63
C ILE A 38 18.41 10.32 18.62
N LYS A 39 18.68 11.63 18.72
CA LYS A 39 19.72 12.20 19.60
C LYS A 39 19.20 12.61 20.96
N GLY A 40 17.90 12.85 21.08
CA GLY A 40 17.27 13.26 22.33
C GLY A 40 15.75 13.16 22.23
N GLU A 41 15.10 13.00 23.37
CA GLU A 41 13.64 13.07 23.48
C GLU A 41 13.28 14.27 24.34
N SER A 42 12.51 15.22 23.79
CA SER A 42 11.87 16.27 24.57
C SER A 42 10.37 16.04 24.55
N GLU A 43 9.75 15.90 25.74
CA GLU A 43 8.29 15.94 25.84
C GLU A 43 7.83 17.37 25.60
N ILE A 44 7.25 17.64 24.43
CA ILE A 44 6.46 18.85 24.23
C ILE A 44 5.02 18.49 24.61
N GLN A 45 4.45 19.26 25.54
CA GLN A 45 3.00 19.19 25.78
C GLN A 45 2.30 19.43 24.45
N SER A 46 1.69 18.38 23.90
CA SER A 46 0.94 18.47 22.65
C SER A 46 -0.27 19.36 22.86
N ASN A 47 -0.38 20.42 22.08
CA ASN A 47 -1.66 21.08 21.89
C ASN A 47 -2.61 20.05 21.26
N ILE A 48 -3.74 19.79 21.92
CA ILE A 48 -4.80 18.95 21.36
C ILE A 48 -5.38 19.73 20.18
N LEU A 49 -5.07 19.28 18.97
CA LEU A 49 -5.53 19.92 17.73
C LEU A 49 -6.57 19.08 16.99
N LYS A 50 -6.71 17.79 17.31
CA LYS A 50 -7.62 16.87 16.61
C LYS A 50 -8.68 16.31 17.55
N TYR A 51 -9.90 16.18 17.01
CA TYR A 51 -11.04 15.62 17.73
C TYR A 51 -11.78 14.61 16.88
N LYS A 52 -12.26 13.53 17.54
CA LYS A 52 -13.10 12.48 16.97
C LYS A 52 -14.53 12.67 17.45
N ILE A 53 -15.44 12.94 16.53
CA ILE A 53 -16.88 13.09 16.78
C ILE A 53 -17.55 11.77 16.41
N LYS A 54 -18.15 11.10 17.41
CA LYS A 54 -18.84 9.81 17.23
C LYS A 54 -20.34 10.03 17.04
N THR A 55 -20.90 9.35 16.06
CA THR A 55 -22.34 9.34 15.74
C THR A 55 -22.82 7.90 15.53
N PRO A 56 -24.13 7.61 15.51
CA PRO A 56 -24.63 6.27 15.20
C PRO A 56 -24.19 5.74 13.83
N LYS A 57 -23.89 6.63 12.87
CA LYS A 57 -23.49 6.29 11.49
C LYS A 57 -21.98 6.18 11.29
N GLY A 58 -21.18 6.44 12.33
CA GLY A 58 -19.72 6.37 12.30
C GLY A 58 -19.05 7.56 12.97
N SER A 59 -17.78 7.81 12.62
CA SER A 59 -17.01 8.91 13.22
C SER A 59 -16.58 9.93 12.19
N ILE A 60 -16.53 11.20 12.60
CA ILE A 60 -15.96 12.33 11.86
C ILE A 60 -14.70 12.79 12.60
N LEU A 61 -13.64 13.05 11.87
CA LEU A 61 -12.39 13.60 12.39
C LEU A 61 -12.26 15.05 11.96
N ILE A 62 -11.98 15.92 12.92
CA ILE A 62 -11.69 17.33 12.66
C ILE A 62 -10.30 17.71 13.20
N GLU A 63 -9.65 18.64 12.53
CA GLU A 63 -8.40 19.27 12.96
C GLU A 63 -8.63 20.77 13.15
N LEU A 64 -8.26 21.29 14.34
CA LEU A 64 -8.42 22.70 14.66
C LEU A 64 -7.43 23.55 13.87
N GLU A 65 -7.85 24.72 13.41
CA GLU A 65 -6.97 25.69 12.76
C GLU A 65 -6.21 26.51 13.81
N VAL A 66 -4.91 26.72 13.57
CA VAL A 66 -4.03 27.51 14.43
C VAL A 66 -3.70 28.84 13.74
N SER A 67 -4.47 29.87 14.03
CA SER A 67 -4.22 31.25 13.58
C SER A 67 -4.69 32.25 14.64
N GLU A 68 -4.21 33.47 14.61
CA GLU A 68 -4.67 34.53 15.54
C GLU A 68 -6.19 34.75 15.45
N LYS A 69 -6.78 34.62 14.27
CA LYS A 69 -8.21 34.81 14.03
C LYS A 69 -9.07 33.62 14.42
N SER A 70 -8.54 32.39 14.35
CA SER A 70 -9.25 31.18 14.76
C SER A 70 -9.07 30.88 16.26
N GLN A 71 -8.04 31.43 16.92
CA GLN A 71 -7.70 31.12 18.31
C GLN A 71 -8.88 31.27 19.29
N PRO A 72 -9.65 32.38 19.30
CA PRO A 72 -10.79 32.50 20.22
C PRO A 72 -11.87 31.42 20.01
N LEU A 73 -12.05 30.97 18.76
CA LEU A 73 -13.02 29.92 18.41
C LEU A 73 -12.52 28.54 18.81
N THR A 74 -11.23 28.29 18.60
CA THR A 74 -10.60 27.01 19.01
C THR A 74 -10.57 26.87 20.51
N ASP A 75 -10.31 27.95 21.26
CA ASP A 75 -10.34 27.96 22.72
C ASP A 75 -11.77 27.73 23.24
N PHE A 76 -12.76 28.41 22.68
CA PHE A 76 -14.17 28.15 22.99
C PHE A 76 -14.55 26.69 22.73
N PHE A 77 -14.15 26.10 21.59
CA PHE A 77 -14.43 24.73 21.30
C PHE A 77 -13.75 23.78 22.29
N LYS A 78 -12.47 23.98 22.61
CA LYS A 78 -11.72 23.18 23.59
C LYS A 78 -12.35 23.16 24.97
N GLU A 79 -12.92 24.30 25.40
CA GLU A 79 -13.56 24.44 26.71
C GLU A 79 -15.00 23.87 26.73
N ASN A 80 -15.69 23.88 25.58
CA ASN A 80 -17.12 23.62 25.51
C ASN A 80 -17.54 22.42 24.65
N TYR A 81 -16.62 21.67 24.04
CA TYR A 81 -16.98 20.56 23.13
C TYR A 81 -17.87 19.50 23.80
N SER A 82 -17.76 19.29 25.10
CA SER A 82 -18.60 18.37 25.86
C SER A 82 -20.07 18.77 25.89
N GLN A 83 -20.39 20.05 25.74
CA GLN A 83 -21.77 20.55 25.72
C GLN A 83 -22.49 20.20 24.40
N PHE A 84 -21.73 19.88 23.34
CA PHE A 84 -22.30 19.42 22.07
C PHE A 84 -22.59 17.92 22.08
N VAL A 85 -22.14 17.16 23.08
CA VAL A 85 -22.48 15.75 23.25
C VAL A 85 -23.94 15.62 23.65
N SER A 86 -24.62 14.59 23.16
CA SER A 86 -26.06 14.37 23.29
C SER A 86 -26.97 15.42 22.61
N ASN A 87 -26.39 16.33 21.83
CA ASN A 87 -27.19 17.15 20.93
C ASN A 87 -27.42 16.40 19.61
N ASN A 88 -28.61 16.57 19.05
CA ASN A 88 -28.92 16.07 17.73
C ASN A 88 -28.33 16.98 16.64
N VAL A 89 -28.24 16.44 15.45
CA VAL A 89 -28.10 17.25 14.24
C VAL A 89 -29.31 18.17 14.18
N ARG A 90 -29.05 19.48 14.20
CA ARG A 90 -30.13 20.50 14.27
C ARG A 90 -30.80 20.71 12.93
N TRP A 91 -30.01 20.69 11.85
CA TRP A 91 -30.46 20.63 10.45
C TRP A 91 -29.39 20.02 9.58
N GLU A 92 -29.83 19.49 8.47
CA GLU A 92 -29.01 18.93 7.40
C GLU A 92 -29.56 19.43 6.06
N THR A 93 -28.64 19.87 5.19
CA THR A 93 -28.94 20.31 3.83
C THR A 93 -27.94 19.66 2.85
N SER A 94 -28.08 19.95 1.55
CA SER A 94 -27.08 19.55 0.56
C SER A 94 -25.69 20.13 0.87
N ASN A 95 -25.61 21.33 1.48
CA ASN A 95 -24.39 22.10 1.61
C ASN A 95 -23.76 22.01 3.01
N GLU A 96 -24.53 21.60 4.03
CA GLU A 96 -24.07 21.68 5.42
C GLU A 96 -24.79 20.71 6.37
N VAL A 97 -24.14 20.50 7.54
CA VAL A 97 -24.75 19.86 8.72
C VAL A 97 -24.47 20.74 9.93
N ALA A 98 -25.48 21.03 10.75
CA ALA A 98 -25.35 21.82 11.96
C ALA A 98 -25.62 21.00 13.21
N ILE A 99 -24.77 21.18 14.25
CA ILE A 99 -24.88 20.54 15.57
C ILE A 99 -25.02 21.61 16.62
N GLY A 100 -25.91 21.45 17.56
CA GLY A 100 -26.20 22.39 18.64
C GLY A 100 -27.69 22.50 18.94
N PRO A 101 -28.13 23.56 19.67
CA PRO A 101 -27.35 24.74 20.09
C PRO A 101 -26.65 24.58 21.44
N VAL A 102 -25.64 25.42 21.64
CA VAL A 102 -25.06 25.72 22.96
C VAL A 102 -25.00 27.25 23.16
N SER A 103 -24.85 27.74 24.40
CA SER A 103 -24.68 29.18 24.63
C SER A 103 -23.21 29.59 24.52
N SER A 104 -22.97 30.79 24.01
CA SER A 104 -21.62 31.40 23.96
C SER A 104 -21.67 32.90 24.36
N ASN A 105 -20.50 33.54 24.38
CA ASN A 105 -20.38 34.98 24.64
C ASN A 105 -19.98 35.77 23.38
N PHE A 106 -20.11 35.15 22.19
CA PHE A 106 -19.74 35.83 20.95
C PHE A 106 -20.79 36.84 20.50
N GLU A 107 -20.32 37.90 19.87
CA GLU A 107 -21.17 38.85 19.15
C GLU A 107 -21.27 38.42 17.67
N PRO A 108 -22.48 38.37 17.08
CA PRO A 108 -22.65 37.96 15.70
C PRO A 108 -22.22 39.05 14.70
N SER A 109 -21.61 38.64 13.59
CA SER A 109 -21.49 39.43 12.36
C SER A 109 -22.73 39.19 11.48
N HIS A 110 -23.13 40.19 10.71
CA HIS A 110 -24.21 40.11 9.73
C HIS A 110 -23.66 40.04 8.29
N ASP A 111 -22.36 39.82 8.14
CA ASP A 111 -21.72 39.78 6.84
C ASP A 111 -21.94 38.42 6.14
N GLU A 112 -21.98 38.47 4.82
CA GLU A 112 -22.03 37.31 3.96
C GLU A 112 -20.63 36.83 3.61
N PHE A 113 -20.38 35.52 3.71
CA PHE A 113 -19.09 34.92 3.43
C PHE A 113 -19.22 33.68 2.53
N ALA A 114 -18.18 33.42 1.72
CA ALA A 114 -18.02 32.17 1.00
C ALA A 114 -17.39 31.11 1.90
N TYR A 115 -17.94 29.91 1.89
CA TYR A 115 -17.50 28.73 2.64
C TYR A 115 -17.11 27.63 1.70
N PHE A 116 -16.08 26.88 2.07
CA PHE A 116 -15.51 25.84 1.24
C PHE A 116 -15.69 24.47 1.86
N ASP A 117 -15.74 23.46 1.00
CA ASP A 117 -15.86 22.07 1.39
C ASP A 117 -14.86 21.67 2.49
N ASN A 118 -15.34 20.88 3.45
CA ASN A 118 -14.63 20.42 4.65
C ASN A 118 -14.31 21.51 5.70
N GLU A 119 -14.71 22.77 5.54
CA GLU A 119 -14.59 23.76 6.61
C GLU A 119 -15.56 23.44 7.75
N VAL A 120 -15.14 23.76 8.98
CA VAL A 120 -15.98 23.68 10.19
C VAL A 120 -15.96 25.05 10.85
N LEU A 121 -17.16 25.59 11.08
CA LEU A 121 -17.31 26.95 11.59
C LEU A 121 -18.26 27.04 12.79
N ILE A 122 -18.16 28.11 13.54
CA ILE A 122 -19.11 28.52 14.59
C ILE A 122 -20.10 29.50 14.00
N SER A 123 -21.38 29.21 14.17
CA SER A 123 -22.52 30.02 13.76
C SER A 123 -23.35 30.43 14.98
N LEU A 124 -23.83 31.65 14.98
CA LEU A 124 -24.79 32.20 15.95
C LEU A 124 -26.15 32.33 15.25
N SER A 125 -26.88 31.22 15.20
CA SER A 125 -28.16 31.17 14.48
C SER A 125 -29.17 32.19 15.00
N GLY A 126 -29.84 32.87 14.10
CA GLY A 126 -30.76 33.97 14.47
C GLY A 126 -30.05 35.16 15.12
N PHE A 127 -28.72 35.24 14.94
CA PHE A 127 -27.86 36.30 15.53
C PHE A 127 -27.90 36.34 17.07
N SER A 128 -28.10 35.15 17.69
CA SER A 128 -28.17 35.01 19.16
C SER A 128 -27.00 34.15 19.66
N SER A 129 -26.32 34.64 20.70
CA SER A 129 -25.27 33.90 21.40
C SER A 129 -25.78 32.63 22.10
N ASP A 130 -27.08 32.55 22.42
CA ASP A 130 -27.71 31.38 23.00
C ASP A 130 -27.99 30.28 21.96
N ALA A 131 -27.80 30.58 20.69
CA ALA A 131 -28.03 29.67 19.57
C ALA A 131 -26.73 29.39 18.78
N THR A 132 -25.66 29.08 19.49
CA THR A 132 -24.36 28.77 18.91
C THR A 132 -24.33 27.34 18.40
N HIS A 133 -24.01 27.16 17.12
CA HIS A 133 -23.92 25.87 16.43
C HIS A 133 -22.52 25.64 15.84
N ILE A 134 -22.13 24.40 15.72
CA ILE A 134 -21.02 23.97 14.85
C ILE A 134 -21.63 23.58 13.50
N ILE A 135 -21.16 24.19 12.42
CA ILE A 135 -21.55 23.88 11.06
C ILE A 135 -20.40 23.18 10.33
N PHE A 136 -20.70 22.07 9.70
CA PHE A 136 -19.81 21.31 8.82
C PHE A 136 -20.21 21.58 7.37
N VAL A 137 -19.34 22.19 6.61
CA VAL A 137 -19.54 22.51 5.20
C VAL A 137 -19.33 21.26 4.36
N LYS A 138 -20.35 20.89 3.57
CA LYS A 138 -20.36 19.71 2.68
C LYS A 138 -20.03 20.06 1.24
N ASP A 139 -20.31 21.30 0.82
CA ASP A 139 -20.09 21.79 -0.53
C ASP A 139 -19.88 23.31 -0.51
N ASP A 140 -19.17 23.85 -1.51
CA ASP A 140 -18.88 25.27 -1.62
C ASP A 140 -20.17 26.09 -1.78
N HIS A 141 -20.34 27.09 -0.92
CA HIS A 141 -21.50 27.98 -0.99
C HIS A 141 -21.25 29.32 -0.28
N THR A 142 -22.18 30.26 -0.44
CA THR A 142 -22.17 31.55 0.23
C THR A 142 -23.35 31.66 1.16
N ASN A 143 -23.14 32.15 2.41
CA ASN A 143 -24.22 32.27 3.38
C ASN A 143 -23.91 33.36 4.45
N VAL A 144 -24.96 33.77 5.21
CA VAL A 144 -24.88 34.65 6.38
C VAL A 144 -25.22 33.83 7.63
N TYR A 145 -24.19 33.26 8.28
CA TYR A 145 -24.37 32.37 9.44
C TYR A 145 -24.39 33.08 10.80
N GLY A 146 -24.22 34.42 10.83
CA GLY A 146 -24.09 35.12 12.09
C GLY A 146 -22.81 34.76 12.84
N VAL A 147 -21.71 34.54 12.10
CA VAL A 147 -20.42 34.12 12.70
C VAL A 147 -19.88 35.12 13.71
N PRO A 148 -19.03 34.68 14.67
CA PRO A 148 -18.40 35.60 15.65
C PRO A 148 -17.64 36.72 14.95
N LYS A 149 -17.87 37.98 15.41
CA LYS A 149 -17.13 39.15 14.95
C LYS A 149 -15.62 38.95 15.14
N TYR A 150 -14.84 39.57 14.27
CA TYR A 150 -13.37 39.53 14.30
C TYR A 150 -12.74 38.17 14.04
N SER A 151 -13.55 37.15 13.76
CA SER A 151 -13.07 35.83 13.28
C SER A 151 -12.83 35.84 11.77
N ASP A 152 -12.11 34.83 11.28
CA ASP A 152 -12.06 34.55 9.83
C ASP A 152 -13.26 33.72 9.43
N ARG A 153 -14.36 34.35 9.05
CA ARG A 153 -15.59 33.68 8.59
C ARG A 153 -16.18 32.67 9.60
N GLY A 154 -15.78 32.74 10.87
CA GLY A 154 -16.17 31.78 11.90
C GLY A 154 -15.47 30.41 11.79
N VAL A 155 -14.60 30.20 10.82
CA VAL A 155 -13.90 28.94 10.60
C VAL A 155 -12.86 28.71 11.70
N PHE A 156 -12.90 27.52 12.33
CA PHE A 156 -11.98 27.14 13.40
C PHE A 156 -11.39 25.74 13.24
N ALA A 157 -11.91 24.93 12.30
CA ALA A 157 -11.44 23.56 12.07
C ALA A 157 -11.70 23.11 10.64
N ARG A 158 -11.12 21.97 10.28
CA ARG A 158 -11.40 21.25 9.01
C ARG A 158 -11.70 19.79 9.26
N VAL A 159 -12.61 19.24 8.44
CA VAL A 159 -12.87 17.80 8.40
C VAL A 159 -11.70 17.11 7.71
N ILE A 160 -10.98 16.26 8.45
CA ILE A 160 -9.84 15.49 7.95
C ILE A 160 -10.15 14.01 7.76
N GLY A 161 -11.33 13.55 8.16
CA GLY A 161 -11.79 12.17 7.98
C GLY A 161 -13.28 11.99 8.26
N GLY A 162 -13.86 10.87 7.80
CA GLY A 162 -15.28 10.58 8.05
C GLY A 162 -16.26 11.32 7.14
N ARG A 163 -15.84 11.84 5.98
CA ARG A 163 -16.72 12.56 5.03
C ARG A 163 -17.98 11.78 4.66
N LYS A 164 -17.87 10.46 4.44
CA LYS A 164 -19.03 9.62 4.13
C LYS A 164 -20.05 9.62 5.30
N THR A 165 -19.56 9.57 6.53
CA THR A 165 -20.40 9.69 7.74
C THR A 165 -21.09 11.05 7.77
N LEU A 166 -20.34 12.15 7.56
CA LEU A 166 -20.89 13.50 7.52
C LEU A 166 -22.04 13.64 6.51
N PHE A 167 -21.89 13.09 5.29
CA PHE A 167 -22.92 13.12 4.25
C PHE A 167 -24.11 12.20 4.53
N SER A 168 -24.00 11.24 5.43
CA SER A 168 -25.07 10.33 5.81
C SER A 168 -25.88 10.79 7.02
N LEU A 169 -25.43 11.84 7.74
CA LEU A 169 -26.14 12.37 8.91
C LEU A 169 -27.51 12.94 8.52
N THR A 170 -28.45 12.80 9.43
CA THR A 170 -29.80 13.35 9.36
C THR A 170 -30.16 14.00 10.71
N ASP A 171 -31.26 14.74 10.78
CA ASP A 171 -31.73 15.40 12.00
C ASP A 171 -32.14 14.41 13.13
N ASP A 172 -32.31 13.13 12.81
CA ASP A 172 -32.49 12.06 13.81
C ASP A 172 -31.21 11.60 14.51
N ASP A 173 -30.03 11.98 14.00
CA ASP A 173 -28.75 11.51 14.53
C ASP A 173 -28.26 12.35 15.70
N GLU A 174 -27.84 11.66 16.76
CA GLU A 174 -27.27 12.27 17.99
C GLU A 174 -25.74 12.21 17.98
N ILE A 175 -25.09 13.20 18.60
CA ILE A 175 -23.66 13.18 18.85
C ILE A 175 -23.39 12.35 20.10
N LEU A 176 -22.87 11.14 19.91
CA LEU A 176 -22.61 10.18 20.99
C LEU A 176 -21.41 10.53 21.86
N ALA A 177 -20.35 11.09 21.26
CA ALA A 177 -19.17 11.54 21.96
C ALA A 177 -18.33 12.49 21.09
N ILE A 178 -17.58 13.39 21.74
CA ILE A 178 -16.52 14.19 21.14
C ILE A 178 -15.27 13.93 21.96
N GLU A 179 -14.27 13.27 21.36
CA GLU A 179 -13.06 12.82 22.04
C GLU A 179 -11.86 13.57 21.51
N PRO A 180 -11.09 14.26 22.38
CA PRO A 180 -9.81 14.83 21.98
C PRO A 180 -8.84 13.71 21.62
N ILE A 181 -8.13 13.84 20.51
CA ILE A 181 -7.03 12.96 20.14
C ILE A 181 -5.77 13.58 20.74
N ILE A 182 -5.28 12.98 21.81
CA ILE A 182 -4.05 13.38 22.47
C ILE A 182 -2.89 12.82 21.65
N GLU A 183 -2.37 13.60 20.74
CA GLU A 183 -1.08 13.32 20.12
C GLU A 183 0.00 13.69 21.15
N ARG A 184 0.53 12.70 21.85
CA ARG A 184 1.79 12.89 22.56
C ARG A 184 2.89 12.97 21.51
N SER A 185 3.16 14.15 21.00
CA SER A 185 4.35 14.35 20.20
C SER A 185 5.54 14.49 21.16
N THR A 186 6.19 13.37 21.42
CA THR A 186 7.61 13.43 21.79
C THR A 186 8.30 14.00 20.55
N VAL A 187 8.73 15.25 20.57
CA VAL A 187 9.61 15.75 19.53
C VAL A 187 10.95 15.05 19.77
N LYS A 188 11.15 14.02 18.99
CA LYS A 188 12.43 13.36 18.89
C LYS A 188 13.30 14.27 18.03
N ASP A 189 14.45 14.68 18.53
CA ASP A 189 15.48 15.28 17.70
C ASP A 189 16.04 14.18 16.81
N SER A 190 15.32 13.90 15.72
CA SER A 190 15.60 12.80 14.81
C SER A 190 16.23 13.33 13.54
N THR A 191 17.40 12.84 13.24
CA THR A 191 18.03 12.99 11.92
C THR A 191 17.82 11.72 11.13
N GLY A 192 17.35 11.86 9.89
CA GLY A 192 17.16 10.74 8.99
C GLY A 192 17.98 10.91 7.72
N GLY A 193 18.52 9.82 7.20
CA GLY A 193 19.25 9.85 5.93
C GLY A 193 20.02 8.57 5.65
N SER A 194 20.66 8.54 4.49
CA SER A 194 21.54 7.45 4.06
C SER A 194 23.02 7.68 4.45
N ASN A 195 23.33 8.76 5.21
CA ASN A 195 24.68 9.03 5.69
C ASN A 195 25.01 8.14 6.89
N LEU A 196 25.78 7.10 6.68
CA LEU A 196 26.22 6.15 7.71
C LEU A 196 27.53 6.55 8.41
N ASP A 197 28.16 7.65 8.02
CA ASP A 197 29.44 8.10 8.57
C ASP A 197 29.25 9.09 9.73
N GLU A 198 28.01 9.33 10.15
CA GLU A 198 27.68 10.14 11.33
C GLU A 198 28.14 9.40 12.60
N VAL A 199 28.80 10.15 13.50
CA VAL A 199 29.32 9.60 14.76
C VAL A 199 28.20 9.56 15.80
N LEU A 200 28.12 8.45 16.51
CA LEU A 200 27.12 8.22 17.56
C LEU A 200 27.62 8.73 18.91
N GLU A 201 26.66 9.12 19.76
CA GLU A 201 26.88 9.60 21.13
C GLU A 201 26.15 8.68 22.12
N GLU A 202 26.57 8.71 23.39
CA GLU A 202 25.94 7.97 24.49
C GLU A 202 24.45 8.29 24.58
N GLY A 203 23.61 7.23 24.65
CA GLY A 203 22.15 7.36 24.75
C GLY A 203 21.42 7.59 23.42
N ASN A 204 22.13 7.66 22.28
CA ASN A 204 21.49 7.71 20.98
C ASN A 204 20.63 6.47 20.73
N GLN A 205 19.55 6.63 19.93
CA GLN A 205 18.72 5.52 19.46
C GLN A 205 18.75 5.47 17.92
N LEU A 206 19.13 4.32 17.39
CA LEU A 206 19.25 4.08 15.95
C LEU A 206 18.21 3.07 15.48
N PHE A 207 17.44 3.42 14.45
CA PHE A 207 16.52 2.50 13.76
C PHE A 207 17.02 2.27 12.34
N THR A 208 17.19 0.99 11.96
CA THR A 208 17.77 0.57 10.69
C THR A 208 16.80 -0.20 9.80
N TYR A 209 15.72 -0.74 10.37
CA TYR A 209 14.70 -1.49 9.64
C TYR A 209 13.32 -1.36 10.29
N VAL A 210 12.32 -1.72 9.51
CA VAL A 210 10.92 -1.85 9.96
C VAL A 210 10.55 -3.31 10.07
N LEU A 211 9.89 -3.69 11.16
CA LEU A 211 9.30 -5.01 11.36
C LEU A 211 7.80 -4.96 11.20
N PHE A 212 7.26 -5.71 10.23
CA PHE A 212 5.83 -5.92 10.05
C PHE A 212 5.34 -7.16 10.79
N GLU A 213 4.19 -7.04 11.44
CA GLU A 213 3.40 -8.16 11.97
C GLU A 213 2.18 -8.34 11.06
N PRO A 214 2.13 -9.43 10.25
CA PRO A 214 1.01 -9.71 9.34
C PRO A 214 -0.30 -9.94 10.07
N ASN A 215 -1.40 -9.51 9.46
CA ASN A 215 -2.75 -9.74 9.97
C ASN A 215 -3.32 -11.06 9.44
N PHE A 216 -3.42 -12.08 10.26
CA PHE A 216 -3.87 -13.41 9.86
C PHE A 216 -5.34 -13.46 9.41
N ASN A 217 -6.15 -12.45 9.74
CA ASN A 217 -7.52 -12.33 9.22
C ASN A 217 -7.58 -11.81 7.77
N SER A 218 -6.42 -11.51 7.16
CA SER A 218 -6.33 -10.99 5.78
C SER A 218 -5.29 -11.75 4.95
N PRO A 219 -5.36 -13.09 4.84
CA PRO A 219 -4.30 -13.93 4.26
C PRO A 219 -3.92 -13.56 2.82
N LYS A 220 -4.90 -13.23 1.97
CA LYS A 220 -4.65 -12.84 0.58
C LYS A 220 -3.97 -11.48 0.47
N SER A 221 -4.38 -10.53 1.32
CA SER A 221 -3.79 -9.19 1.37
C SER A 221 -2.39 -9.20 1.99
N VAL A 222 -2.13 -10.11 2.94
CA VAL A 222 -0.78 -10.33 3.50
C VAL A 222 0.20 -10.80 2.42
N GLU A 223 -0.22 -11.71 1.52
CA GLU A 223 0.63 -12.13 0.40
C GLU A 223 0.98 -10.97 -0.56
N HIS A 224 0.07 -10.02 -0.73
CA HIS A 224 0.35 -8.79 -1.49
C HIS A 224 1.43 -7.93 -0.80
N LEU A 225 1.40 -7.80 0.55
CA LEU A 225 2.48 -7.14 1.29
C LEU A 225 3.81 -7.87 1.12
N PHE A 226 3.81 -9.20 1.27
CA PHE A 226 5.02 -10.00 1.09
C PHE A 226 5.62 -9.85 -0.31
N SER A 227 4.78 -9.67 -1.34
CA SER A 227 5.26 -9.42 -2.69
C SER A 227 5.94 -8.04 -2.82
N LEU A 228 5.41 -7.04 -2.12
CA LEU A 228 6.00 -5.69 -2.07
C LEU A 228 7.38 -5.70 -1.37
N ILE A 229 7.52 -6.48 -0.27
CA ILE A 229 8.75 -6.50 0.55
C ILE A 229 9.72 -7.63 0.19
N ARG A 230 9.50 -8.33 -0.93
CA ARG A 230 10.25 -9.54 -1.33
C ARG A 230 11.79 -9.41 -1.33
N ASN A 231 12.30 -8.19 -1.50
CA ASN A 231 13.74 -7.89 -1.51
C ASN A 231 14.23 -7.31 -0.18
N ASP A 232 13.48 -7.46 0.92
CA ASP A 232 13.76 -6.87 2.23
C ASP A 232 13.93 -5.34 2.18
N ARG A 233 13.41 -4.68 1.16
CA ARG A 233 13.49 -3.23 0.94
C ARG A 233 12.29 -2.74 0.15
N ILE A 234 11.78 -1.56 0.53
CA ILE A 234 10.71 -0.86 -0.17
C ILE A 234 11.12 0.57 -0.50
N GLU A 235 10.60 1.11 -1.61
CA GLU A 235 10.76 2.51 -1.99
C GLU A 235 9.48 3.29 -1.74
N VAL A 236 9.59 4.41 -1.02
CA VAL A 236 8.46 5.30 -0.73
C VAL A 236 8.01 6.00 -2.01
N SER A 237 6.82 5.67 -2.50
CA SER A 237 6.27 6.25 -3.72
C SER A 237 5.59 7.62 -3.48
N PHE A 238 5.02 7.80 -2.27
CA PHE A 238 4.31 9.02 -1.88
C PHE A 238 4.30 9.16 -0.36
N GLU A 239 4.41 10.40 0.14
CA GLU A 239 4.23 10.71 1.56
C GLU A 239 3.22 11.84 1.76
N SER A 240 2.63 11.85 2.95
CA SER A 240 1.82 12.93 3.51
C SER A 240 2.02 12.99 5.02
N ASN A 241 1.49 13.98 5.68
CA ASN A 241 1.56 14.07 7.14
C ASN A 241 0.95 12.83 7.82
N SER A 242 -0.04 12.19 7.20
CA SER A 242 -0.83 11.12 7.81
C SER A 242 -0.50 9.71 7.35
N PHE A 243 0.24 9.54 6.27
CA PHE A 243 0.64 8.22 5.78
C PHE A 243 1.79 8.26 4.78
N VAL A 244 2.43 7.10 4.60
CA VAL A 244 3.37 6.79 3.53
C VAL A 244 2.70 5.81 2.58
N GLY A 245 2.86 5.99 1.27
CA GLY A 245 2.21 5.16 0.25
C GLY A 245 3.20 4.47 -0.67
N PHE A 246 2.84 3.24 -1.09
CA PHE A 246 3.62 2.38 -1.96
C PHE A 246 2.75 1.99 -3.16
N TYR A 247 3.21 2.33 -4.38
CA TYR A 247 2.40 2.22 -5.60
C TYR A 247 2.93 1.17 -6.57
N GLU A 248 3.97 0.43 -6.20
CA GLU A 248 4.63 -0.57 -7.05
C GLU A 248 3.66 -1.62 -7.60
N LEU A 249 2.74 -2.10 -6.76
CA LEU A 249 1.74 -3.11 -7.13
C LEU A 249 0.36 -2.51 -7.49
N THR A 250 0.32 -1.24 -7.95
CA THR A 250 -0.92 -0.58 -8.34
C THR A 250 -1.64 -1.34 -9.47
N GLY A 251 -2.93 -1.56 -9.27
CA GLY A 251 -3.80 -2.25 -10.24
C GLY A 251 -4.02 -3.71 -9.94
N LEU A 252 -3.24 -4.35 -9.04
CA LEU A 252 -3.58 -5.68 -8.53
C LEU A 252 -4.81 -5.62 -7.64
N THR A 253 -5.70 -6.59 -7.77
CA THR A 253 -6.92 -6.67 -6.96
C THR A 253 -6.83 -7.83 -5.98
N LYS A 254 -7.26 -7.58 -4.76
CA LYS A 254 -7.55 -8.61 -3.75
C LYS A 254 -8.97 -8.43 -3.26
N GLU A 255 -9.58 -9.52 -2.83
CA GLU A 255 -10.86 -9.47 -2.14
C GLU A 255 -10.77 -8.61 -0.88
N LYS A 256 -11.90 -8.05 -0.46
CA LYS A 256 -11.99 -7.36 0.82
C LYS A 256 -11.92 -8.40 1.94
N GLU A 257 -10.98 -8.19 2.85
CA GLU A 257 -10.82 -9.02 4.04
C GLU A 257 -11.07 -8.16 5.29
N GLU A 258 -10.26 -8.21 6.33
CA GLU A 258 -10.54 -7.46 7.55
C GLU A 258 -10.41 -5.94 7.35
N ILE A 259 -11.44 -5.20 7.76
CA ILE A 259 -11.51 -3.74 7.69
C ILE A 259 -11.68 -3.18 9.09
N THR A 260 -10.67 -2.48 9.59
CA THR A 260 -10.63 -1.90 10.94
C THR A 260 -10.41 -0.39 10.92
N GLU A 261 -10.39 0.24 12.08
CA GLU A 261 -9.84 1.59 12.23
C GLU A 261 -8.35 1.57 11.87
N ARG A 262 -7.90 2.63 11.20
CA ARG A 262 -6.52 2.77 10.75
C ARG A 262 -5.73 3.56 11.79
N LYS A 263 -5.22 2.86 12.79
CA LYS A 263 -4.36 3.47 13.82
C LYS A 263 -2.96 3.72 13.28
N ARG A 264 -2.19 4.58 13.96
CA ARG A 264 -0.75 4.75 13.69
C ARG A 264 -0.06 3.38 13.65
N GLY A 265 0.75 3.14 12.63
CA GLY A 265 1.42 1.86 12.37
C GLY A 265 0.56 0.83 11.65
N THR A 266 -0.75 1.06 11.43
CA THR A 266 -1.56 0.16 10.59
C THR A 266 -1.09 0.20 9.16
N VAL A 267 -0.96 -0.97 8.54
CA VAL A 267 -0.65 -1.18 7.13
C VAL A 267 -1.90 -1.64 6.40
N THR A 268 -2.31 -0.92 5.35
CA THR A 268 -3.52 -1.28 4.60
C THR A 268 -3.27 -1.43 3.12
N LEU A 269 -4.02 -2.33 2.49
CA LEU A 269 -4.15 -2.47 1.05
C LEU A 269 -5.42 -1.76 0.58
N ARG A 270 -5.32 -0.88 -0.41
CA ARG A 270 -6.48 -0.34 -1.09
C ARG A 270 -7.02 -1.37 -2.07
N ASN A 271 -8.20 -1.92 -1.81
CA ASN A 271 -8.78 -3.01 -2.57
C ASN A 271 -9.92 -2.59 -3.51
N ASP A 272 -10.28 -1.30 -3.55
CA ASP A 272 -11.37 -0.81 -4.38
C ASP A 272 -11.11 0.62 -4.90
N GLY A 273 -11.72 0.94 -6.05
CA GLY A 273 -11.67 2.25 -6.69
C GLY A 273 -10.30 2.62 -7.29
N PHE A 274 -10.12 3.92 -7.53
CA PHE A 274 -8.85 4.43 -8.07
C PHE A 274 -7.70 4.18 -7.09
N GLY A 275 -6.62 3.58 -7.60
CA GLY A 275 -5.44 3.23 -6.80
C GLY A 275 -5.55 1.91 -6.02
N LYS A 276 -6.45 0.99 -6.45
CA LYS A 276 -6.42 -0.39 -5.96
C LYS A 276 -5.02 -1.00 -6.13
N GLY A 277 -4.60 -1.84 -5.19
CA GLY A 277 -3.26 -2.42 -5.13
C GLY A 277 -2.22 -1.57 -4.40
N ARG A 278 -2.55 -0.32 -4.07
CA ARG A 278 -1.66 0.56 -3.30
C ARG A 278 -1.66 0.17 -1.84
N VAL A 279 -0.47 0.17 -1.24
CA VAL A 279 -0.27 -0.08 0.19
C VAL A 279 -0.02 1.23 0.91
N TYR A 280 -0.60 1.39 2.10
CA TYR A 280 -0.48 2.59 2.92
C TYR A 280 -0.06 2.22 4.34
N ILE A 281 0.86 2.98 4.92
CA ILE A 281 1.27 2.88 6.32
C ILE A 281 0.93 4.19 7.01
N TYR A 282 0.12 4.14 8.06
CA TYR A 282 -0.41 5.33 8.70
C TYR A 282 0.53 5.87 9.77
N ARG A 283 0.82 7.17 9.67
CA ARG A 283 1.59 7.95 10.65
C ARG A 283 0.73 8.43 11.82
N GLU A 284 -0.58 8.47 11.63
CA GLU A 284 -1.57 8.92 12.62
C GLU A 284 -2.86 8.12 12.50
N ASP A 285 -3.72 8.25 13.52
CA ASP A 285 -4.99 7.55 13.55
C ASP A 285 -5.96 8.13 12.51
N ARG A 286 -6.63 7.24 11.78
CA ARG A 286 -7.66 7.54 10.80
C ARG A 286 -8.89 6.67 11.01
N VAL A 287 -10.04 7.21 10.68
CA VAL A 287 -11.30 6.47 10.74
C VAL A 287 -11.31 5.30 9.75
N ARG A 288 -12.12 4.29 10.04
CA ARG A 288 -12.36 3.14 9.17
C ARG A 288 -12.74 3.56 7.75
N ALA A 289 -12.23 2.85 6.74
CA ALA A 289 -12.61 3.04 5.34
C ALA A 289 -12.81 1.70 4.65
N GLU A 290 -13.98 1.52 4.05
CA GLU A 290 -14.42 0.27 3.40
C GLU A 290 -13.58 -0.15 2.17
N THR A 291 -12.73 0.74 1.69
CA THR A 291 -11.83 0.49 0.55
C THR A 291 -10.43 0.08 0.96
N HIS A 292 -10.18 -0.14 2.26
CA HIS A 292 -8.87 -0.46 2.81
C HIS A 292 -8.95 -1.70 3.70
N THR A 293 -8.34 -2.80 3.26
CA THR A 293 -8.13 -4.00 4.08
C THR A 293 -6.90 -3.80 4.96
N ASN A 294 -7.02 -4.13 6.25
CA ASN A 294 -5.90 -4.16 7.18
C ASN A 294 -5.08 -5.44 6.95
N LEU A 295 -3.84 -5.30 6.52
CA LEU A 295 -2.98 -6.44 6.19
C LEU A 295 -1.80 -6.65 7.14
N ALA A 296 -1.42 -5.65 7.91
CA ALA A 296 -0.34 -5.76 8.90
C ALA A 296 -0.33 -4.58 9.87
N THR A 297 0.52 -4.70 10.89
CA THR A 297 0.88 -3.60 11.80
C THR A 297 2.40 -3.46 11.84
N VAL A 298 2.89 -2.23 11.90
CA VAL A 298 4.31 -1.93 12.18
C VAL A 298 4.56 -2.22 13.64
N LYS A 299 5.38 -3.23 13.91
CA LYS A 299 5.75 -3.64 15.27
C LYS A 299 6.93 -2.85 15.81
N GLN A 300 7.85 -2.46 14.90
CA GLN A 300 9.10 -1.77 15.23
C GLN A 300 9.56 -0.92 14.04
N GLY A 301 10.26 0.17 14.31
CA GLY A 301 10.86 1.02 13.28
C GLY A 301 9.87 2.02 12.66
N MET A 302 8.77 2.36 13.34
CA MET A 302 7.81 3.37 12.88
C MET A 302 8.48 4.73 12.67
N GLU A 303 9.57 5.00 13.38
CA GLU A 303 10.43 6.17 13.28
C GLU A 303 10.97 6.38 11.86
N LEU A 304 11.28 5.30 11.15
CA LEU A 304 11.70 5.37 9.75
C LEU A 304 10.58 5.90 8.84
N PHE A 305 9.34 5.48 9.08
CA PHE A 305 8.20 6.01 8.32
C PHE A 305 7.86 7.44 8.68
N ASP A 306 8.12 7.89 9.90
CA ASP A 306 7.87 9.28 10.31
C ASP A 306 8.73 10.28 9.54
N ILE A 307 10.01 9.92 9.29
CA ILE A 307 10.97 10.78 8.58
C ILE A 307 11.00 10.57 7.07
N ALA A 308 10.46 9.43 6.59
CA ALA A 308 10.57 9.01 5.20
C ALA A 308 9.97 10.01 4.22
N LYS A 309 10.65 10.22 3.10
CA LYS A 309 10.23 11.05 1.97
C LYS A 309 10.09 10.19 0.71
N LYS A 310 9.38 10.73 -0.28
CA LYS A 310 9.29 10.08 -1.59
C LYS A 310 10.69 9.81 -2.16
N GLY A 311 10.90 8.57 -2.60
CA GLY A 311 12.17 8.07 -3.15
C GLY A 311 13.09 7.44 -2.10
N ASP A 312 12.79 7.57 -0.81
CA ASP A 312 13.58 6.91 0.23
C ASP A 312 13.39 5.40 0.18
N LEU A 313 14.49 4.68 0.37
CA LEU A 313 14.53 3.24 0.50
C LEU A 313 14.54 2.87 1.98
N ILE A 314 13.72 1.91 2.37
CA ILE A 314 13.59 1.46 3.76
C ILE A 314 13.83 -0.04 3.82
N THR A 315 14.72 -0.48 4.71
CA THR A 315 14.89 -1.90 5.02
C THR A 315 13.68 -2.41 5.78
N VAL A 316 13.13 -3.56 5.37
CA VAL A 316 11.91 -4.13 5.95
C VAL A 316 12.11 -5.62 6.27
N ARG A 317 11.38 -6.08 7.27
CA ARG A 317 11.27 -7.48 7.68
C ARG A 317 9.82 -7.76 8.06
N SER A 318 9.47 -9.02 8.12
CA SER A 318 8.19 -9.47 8.64
C SER A 318 8.39 -10.61 9.66
N SER A 319 7.43 -10.75 10.56
CA SER A 319 7.41 -11.87 11.47
C SER A 319 5.96 -12.38 11.59
N PRO A 320 5.66 -13.60 11.09
CA PRO A 320 6.57 -14.55 10.43
C PRO A 320 7.08 -14.06 9.06
N ASP A 321 8.18 -14.68 8.60
CA ASP A 321 8.68 -14.50 7.24
C ASP A 321 7.76 -15.17 6.22
N ARG A 322 7.82 -14.69 4.97
CA ARG A 322 7.09 -15.30 3.85
C ARG A 322 7.50 -16.75 3.62
N ILE A 323 6.52 -17.64 3.51
CA ILE A 323 6.71 -19.02 3.06
C ILE A 323 6.41 -19.07 1.56
N MET A 324 7.44 -18.82 0.75
CA MET A 324 7.40 -18.97 -0.69
C MET A 324 8.37 -20.10 -1.08
N LEU A 325 7.83 -21.15 -1.68
CA LEU A 325 8.55 -22.37 -2.03
C LEU A 325 8.80 -22.49 -3.54
N GLN A 326 8.11 -21.68 -4.35
CA GLN A 326 8.32 -21.65 -5.80
C GLN A 326 9.78 -21.32 -6.14
N MET A 327 10.34 -21.99 -7.13
CA MET A 327 11.75 -21.98 -7.56
C MET A 327 12.72 -22.69 -6.61
N MET A 328 12.27 -23.19 -5.45
CA MET A 328 13.07 -24.13 -4.65
C MET A 328 12.97 -25.54 -5.23
N THR A 329 13.98 -26.36 -5.00
CA THR A 329 13.86 -27.80 -5.20
C THR A 329 12.96 -28.43 -4.14
N GLN A 330 12.38 -29.61 -4.42
CA GLN A 330 11.56 -30.33 -3.44
C GLN A 330 12.34 -30.59 -2.14
N LYS A 331 13.62 -30.89 -2.24
CA LYS A 331 14.49 -31.13 -1.09
C LYS A 331 14.73 -29.86 -0.25
N GLU A 332 15.06 -28.72 -0.89
CA GLU A 332 15.26 -27.44 -0.17
C GLU A 332 13.99 -27.01 0.54
N ALA A 333 12.83 -27.18 -0.11
CA ALA A 333 11.54 -26.87 0.50
C ALA A 333 11.25 -27.76 1.73
N GLU A 334 11.54 -29.06 1.65
CA GLU A 334 11.37 -29.98 2.76
C GLU A 334 12.26 -29.60 3.94
N GLU A 335 13.53 -29.27 3.71
CA GLU A 335 14.46 -28.81 4.76
C GLU A 335 13.94 -27.54 5.45
N LYS A 336 13.47 -26.55 4.65
CA LYS A 336 12.87 -25.30 5.15
C LYS A 336 11.61 -25.57 5.98
N LEU A 337 10.68 -26.36 5.46
CA LEU A 337 9.40 -26.66 6.11
C LEU A 337 9.59 -27.47 7.40
N ASN A 338 10.51 -28.43 7.41
CA ASN A 338 10.88 -29.18 8.61
C ASN A 338 11.40 -28.25 9.73
N SER A 339 12.17 -27.22 9.39
CA SER A 339 12.64 -26.24 10.36
C SER A 339 11.52 -25.41 10.99
N LEU A 340 10.38 -25.28 10.29
CA LEU A 340 9.17 -24.58 10.74
C LEU A 340 8.13 -25.50 11.38
N GLY A 341 8.38 -26.83 11.38
CA GLY A 341 7.42 -27.83 11.87
C GLY A 341 6.19 -28.01 10.98
N ILE A 342 6.32 -27.71 9.67
CA ILE A 342 5.24 -27.81 8.68
C ILE A 342 5.42 -29.10 7.87
N THR A 343 4.32 -29.84 7.67
CA THR A 343 4.31 -31.06 6.84
C THR A 343 4.42 -30.71 5.36
N HIS A 344 5.31 -31.38 4.64
CA HIS A 344 5.46 -31.25 3.20
C HIS A 344 4.84 -32.43 2.46
N VAL A 345 3.93 -32.13 1.51
CA VAL A 345 3.34 -33.12 0.61
C VAL A 345 3.81 -32.80 -0.81
N ARG A 346 4.55 -33.73 -1.42
CA ARG A 346 5.05 -33.58 -2.80
C ARG A 346 4.01 -34.11 -3.78
N SER A 347 3.91 -33.48 -4.95
CA SER A 347 3.09 -33.91 -6.09
C SER A 347 3.77 -33.57 -7.42
N GLY A 348 3.28 -34.18 -8.50
CA GLY A 348 3.87 -34.06 -9.83
C GLY A 348 5.19 -34.82 -9.92
N ASN A 349 6.29 -34.15 -10.24
CA ASN A 349 7.62 -34.70 -10.06
C ASN A 349 8.04 -34.56 -8.60
N GLU A 350 8.20 -35.69 -7.91
CA GLU A 350 8.51 -35.77 -6.48
C GLU A 350 10.01 -35.95 -6.20
N ASP A 351 10.85 -36.00 -7.23
CA ASP A 351 12.30 -36.13 -7.09
C ASP A 351 12.90 -34.93 -6.31
N ASP A 352 13.98 -35.17 -5.59
CA ASP A 352 14.64 -34.17 -4.74
C ASP A 352 15.05 -32.90 -5.48
N ASP A 353 15.41 -33.00 -6.75
CA ASP A 353 15.85 -31.92 -7.63
C ASP A 353 14.73 -31.30 -8.47
N ALA A 354 13.49 -31.79 -8.37
CA ALA A 354 12.34 -31.21 -9.04
C ALA A 354 12.05 -29.79 -8.52
N ILE A 355 11.82 -28.87 -9.45
CA ILE A 355 11.55 -27.46 -9.12
C ILE A 355 10.08 -27.25 -8.81
N ILE A 356 9.79 -26.63 -7.69
CA ILE A 356 8.43 -26.33 -7.25
C ILE A 356 7.87 -25.15 -8.06
N VAL A 357 6.71 -25.36 -8.68
CA VAL A 357 6.02 -24.36 -9.49
C VAL A 357 4.73 -23.84 -8.85
N THR A 358 4.08 -24.64 -7.98
CA THR A 358 2.93 -24.20 -7.18
C THR A 358 3.01 -24.73 -5.76
N GLN A 359 2.32 -24.06 -4.85
CA GLN A 359 2.12 -24.47 -3.46
C GLN A 359 0.65 -24.28 -3.06
N GLU A 360 0.10 -25.18 -2.24
CA GLU A 360 -1.25 -25.13 -1.72
C GLU A 360 -1.28 -25.52 -0.23
N PRO A 361 -1.71 -24.63 0.71
CA PRO A 361 -2.23 -23.28 0.47
C PRO A 361 -1.22 -22.34 -0.22
N GLU A 362 -1.73 -21.39 -1.02
CA GLU A 362 -0.88 -20.41 -1.70
C GLU A 362 -0.29 -19.36 -0.74
N SER A 363 -1.02 -19.01 0.34
CA SER A 363 -0.64 -17.97 1.28
C SER A 363 0.17 -18.49 2.45
N THR A 364 1.13 -17.70 2.91
CA THR A 364 1.92 -17.97 4.12
C THR A 364 1.03 -18.21 5.35
N VAL A 365 0.00 -17.37 5.53
CA VAL A 365 -0.95 -17.51 6.63
C VAL A 365 -1.70 -18.85 6.53
N GLY A 366 -2.19 -19.20 5.35
CA GLY A 366 -2.89 -20.47 5.12
C GLY A 366 -2.00 -21.69 5.41
N ILE A 367 -0.71 -21.64 5.04
CA ILE A 367 0.26 -22.71 5.33
C ILE A 367 0.47 -22.85 6.84
N LEU A 368 0.67 -21.73 7.55
CA LEU A 368 0.85 -21.71 9.01
C LEU A 368 -0.38 -22.22 9.76
N GLU A 369 -1.57 -21.88 9.28
CA GLU A 369 -2.83 -22.37 9.87
C GLU A 369 -3.09 -23.86 9.60
N ALA A 370 -2.78 -24.33 8.38
CA ALA A 370 -2.94 -25.73 8.01
C ALA A 370 -1.88 -26.64 8.66
N GLY A 371 -0.69 -26.11 8.96
CA GLY A 371 0.47 -26.92 9.38
C GLY A 371 0.98 -27.88 8.31
N GLU A 372 0.50 -27.73 7.06
CA GLU A 372 0.80 -28.57 5.92
C GLU A 372 0.80 -27.75 4.62
N VAL A 373 1.63 -28.16 3.66
CA VAL A 373 1.63 -27.59 2.30
C VAL A 373 1.88 -28.67 1.26
N THR A 374 1.06 -28.67 0.21
CA THR A 374 1.26 -29.49 -0.99
C THR A 374 1.99 -28.70 -2.05
N THR A 375 3.06 -29.23 -2.63
CA THR A 375 3.80 -28.60 -3.72
C THR A 375 3.69 -29.41 -5.01
N LEU A 376 3.67 -28.70 -6.14
CA LEU A 376 3.78 -29.32 -7.48
C LEU A 376 5.21 -29.14 -7.99
N GLY A 377 5.94 -30.21 -8.15
CA GLY A 377 7.27 -30.24 -8.77
C GLY A 377 7.24 -30.53 -10.25
N LEU A 378 8.14 -29.92 -11.00
CA LEU A 378 8.42 -30.20 -12.42
C LEU A 378 9.92 -30.39 -12.63
N ALA A 379 10.28 -31.10 -13.73
CA ALA A 379 11.67 -31.13 -14.17
C ALA A 379 12.09 -29.72 -14.65
N SER A 380 13.34 -29.33 -14.42
CA SER A 380 13.83 -27.98 -14.74
C SER A 380 13.71 -27.60 -16.22
N ASP A 381 13.72 -28.58 -17.14
CA ASP A 381 13.54 -28.38 -18.59
C ASP A 381 12.08 -28.19 -19.02
N GLU A 382 11.11 -28.40 -18.10
CA GLU A 382 9.68 -28.15 -18.33
C GLU A 382 9.28 -26.71 -17.96
N LEU A 383 10.15 -25.95 -17.28
CA LEU A 383 9.94 -24.54 -17.00
C LEU A 383 10.53 -23.68 -18.11
N LEU A 384 9.76 -22.69 -18.55
CA LEU A 384 10.21 -21.76 -19.58
C LEU A 384 10.89 -20.53 -18.96
N LYS A 385 12.16 -20.36 -19.27
CA LYS A 385 12.97 -19.23 -18.86
C LYS A 385 12.69 -18.03 -19.76
N VAL A 386 12.31 -16.88 -19.20
CA VAL A 386 12.01 -15.66 -19.97
C VAL A 386 12.81 -14.47 -19.47
N LYS A 387 13.16 -13.58 -20.38
CA LYS A 387 13.75 -12.28 -20.07
C LYS A 387 12.80 -11.20 -20.59
N LEU A 388 12.24 -10.41 -19.69
CA LEU A 388 11.31 -9.34 -20.02
C LEU A 388 12.07 -8.04 -20.36
N THR A 389 11.44 -7.14 -21.12
CA THR A 389 12.04 -5.88 -21.55
C THR A 389 11.33 -4.67 -20.95
N ASP A 390 12.08 -3.63 -20.61
CA ASP A 390 11.54 -2.35 -20.14
C ASP A 390 11.10 -1.42 -21.28
N LYS A 391 11.29 -1.83 -22.55
CA LYS A 391 10.86 -1.04 -23.72
C LYS A 391 9.34 -1.04 -23.91
N ALA A 392 8.61 -1.95 -23.26
CA ALA A 392 7.15 -2.05 -23.29
C ALA A 392 6.58 -2.09 -21.86
N PRO A 393 6.71 -1.02 -21.04
CA PRO A 393 6.47 -1.09 -19.60
C PRO A 393 5.00 -1.39 -19.24
N ARG A 394 4.03 -0.91 -20.00
CA ARG A 394 2.60 -1.23 -19.76
C ARG A 394 2.28 -2.67 -20.12
N THR A 395 2.85 -3.15 -21.23
CA THR A 395 2.65 -4.53 -21.69
C THR A 395 3.37 -5.52 -20.79
N ARG A 396 4.58 -5.17 -20.30
CA ARG A 396 5.28 -5.93 -19.26
C ARG A 396 4.44 -6.05 -17.99
N TRP A 397 3.93 -4.93 -17.46
CA TRP A 397 3.08 -4.93 -16.28
C TRP A 397 1.78 -5.75 -16.47
N TYR A 398 1.19 -5.67 -17.67
CA TYR A 398 0.05 -6.52 -18.02
C TYR A 398 0.43 -8.01 -17.95
N LEU A 399 1.55 -8.41 -18.58
CA LEU A 399 2.01 -9.80 -18.56
C LEU A 399 2.29 -10.27 -17.14
N GLU A 400 3.04 -9.52 -16.37
CA GLU A 400 3.37 -9.83 -14.97
C GLU A 400 2.10 -10.03 -14.11
N LYS A 401 1.09 -9.19 -14.30
CA LYS A 401 -0.19 -9.33 -13.58
C LYS A 401 -0.95 -10.60 -13.93
N ILE A 402 -1.16 -10.86 -15.22
CA ILE A 402 -2.03 -11.97 -15.64
C ILE A 402 -1.36 -13.34 -15.48
N THR A 403 -0.04 -13.39 -15.48
CA THR A 403 0.72 -14.60 -15.23
C THR A 403 0.95 -14.86 -13.74
N GLY A 404 0.87 -13.85 -12.91
CA GLY A 404 1.19 -13.87 -11.48
C GLY A 404 2.64 -13.52 -11.15
N LEU A 405 3.51 -13.26 -12.14
CA LEU A 405 4.92 -12.87 -11.92
C LEU A 405 5.08 -11.59 -11.08
N ALA A 406 4.08 -10.72 -11.06
CA ALA A 406 4.08 -9.54 -10.20
C ALA A 406 4.17 -9.88 -8.70
N GLU A 407 3.67 -11.06 -8.29
CA GLU A 407 3.57 -11.45 -6.88
C GLU A 407 4.31 -12.76 -6.55
N LYS A 408 4.63 -13.58 -7.54
CA LYS A 408 5.22 -14.93 -7.38
C LYS A 408 6.42 -15.11 -8.32
N PRO A 409 7.42 -15.92 -7.95
CA PRO A 409 8.56 -16.20 -8.81
C PRO A 409 8.19 -16.98 -10.08
N VAL A 410 7.17 -17.82 -10.02
CA VAL A 410 6.69 -18.62 -11.15
C VAL A 410 5.33 -18.11 -11.60
N GLY A 411 5.28 -17.72 -12.87
CA GLY A 411 4.05 -17.34 -13.55
C GLY A 411 3.45 -18.48 -14.34
N THR A 412 2.16 -18.36 -14.68
CA THR A 412 1.43 -19.36 -15.47
C THR A 412 0.85 -18.75 -16.73
N LEU A 413 0.98 -19.46 -17.86
CA LEU A 413 0.34 -19.14 -19.12
C LEU A 413 -0.54 -20.33 -19.53
N LYS A 414 -1.85 -20.11 -19.67
CA LYS A 414 -2.77 -21.15 -20.14
C LYS A 414 -2.79 -21.16 -21.65
N VAL A 415 -2.46 -22.31 -22.24
CA VAL A 415 -2.43 -22.49 -23.70
C VAL A 415 -3.85 -22.33 -24.26
N TYR A 416 -4.01 -21.35 -25.15
CA TYR A 416 -5.23 -21.14 -25.92
C TYR A 416 -5.20 -22.03 -27.19
N PHE A 417 -4.07 -22.00 -27.92
CA PHE A 417 -3.91 -22.71 -29.15
C PHE A 417 -2.44 -23.06 -29.39
N ALA A 418 -2.14 -24.35 -29.60
CA ALA A 418 -0.79 -24.82 -29.87
C ALA A 418 -0.78 -25.51 -31.26
N VAL A 419 0.02 -24.97 -32.20
CA VAL A 419 0.20 -25.52 -33.54
C VAL A 419 1.69 -25.76 -33.80
N PRO A 420 2.25 -26.87 -33.30
CA PRO A 420 3.68 -27.15 -33.46
C PRO A 420 4.14 -27.17 -34.92
N ASP A 421 3.33 -27.68 -35.84
CA ASP A 421 3.62 -27.74 -37.30
C ASP A 421 3.74 -26.33 -37.92
N MET A 422 3.11 -25.33 -37.32
CA MET A 422 3.21 -23.90 -37.70
C MET A 422 4.18 -23.11 -36.83
N ASN A 423 4.85 -23.76 -35.88
CA ASN A 423 5.76 -23.12 -34.92
C ASN A 423 5.10 -21.98 -34.13
N MET A 424 3.80 -22.10 -33.80
CA MET A 424 2.99 -21.06 -33.22
C MET A 424 2.29 -21.53 -31.96
N PHE A 425 2.46 -20.78 -30.87
CA PHE A 425 1.90 -21.04 -29.54
C PHE A 425 1.23 -19.79 -29.02
N MET A 426 -0.08 -19.88 -28.78
CA MET A 426 -0.89 -18.78 -28.27
C MET A 426 -1.42 -19.10 -26.89
N PHE A 427 -1.46 -18.09 -26.05
CA PHE A 427 -1.92 -18.19 -24.67
C PHE A 427 -3.06 -17.23 -24.41
N HIS A 428 -3.94 -17.59 -23.47
CA HIS A 428 -5.03 -16.72 -23.07
C HIS A 428 -4.53 -15.41 -22.50
N GLY A 429 -5.10 -14.30 -22.96
CA GLY A 429 -4.99 -13.01 -22.30
C GLY A 429 -6.16 -12.76 -21.36
N ASN A 430 -6.22 -11.56 -20.82
CA ASN A 430 -7.31 -11.07 -20.00
C ASN A 430 -7.89 -9.78 -20.61
N ASN A 431 -9.13 -9.82 -21.07
CA ASN A 431 -9.78 -8.72 -21.79
C ASN A 431 -9.98 -7.47 -20.92
N ASP A 432 -10.17 -7.62 -19.61
CA ASP A 432 -10.36 -6.48 -18.72
C ASP A 432 -9.03 -5.80 -18.38
N GLU A 433 -7.99 -6.59 -18.13
CA GLU A 433 -6.64 -6.10 -17.80
C GLU A 433 -5.89 -5.58 -19.04
N SER A 434 -6.26 -6.03 -20.25
CA SER A 434 -5.65 -5.57 -21.51
C SER A 434 -6.16 -4.19 -21.98
N LYS A 435 -7.21 -3.67 -21.35
CA LYS A 435 -7.71 -2.32 -21.63
C LYS A 435 -6.63 -1.28 -21.39
N GLY A 436 -6.26 -0.54 -22.43
CA GLY A 436 -5.21 0.48 -22.36
C GLY A 436 -3.83 0.01 -22.80
N LEU A 437 -3.67 -1.22 -23.31
CA LEU A 437 -2.46 -1.63 -24.02
C LEU A 437 -2.35 -0.87 -25.35
N ILE A 438 -1.51 0.14 -25.38
CA ILE A 438 -1.17 0.90 -26.60
C ILE A 438 0.01 0.23 -27.32
N PRO A 439 0.28 0.58 -28.60
CA PRO A 439 1.51 0.16 -29.27
C PRO A 439 2.76 0.58 -28.50
N GLU A 440 3.54 -0.40 -28.05
CA GLU A 440 4.82 -0.26 -27.37
C GLU A 440 5.80 -1.29 -27.94
N ASN A 441 7.03 -0.90 -28.27
CA ASN A 441 8.06 -1.82 -28.78
C ASN A 441 7.55 -2.77 -29.87
N THR A 442 6.81 -2.20 -30.87
CA THR A 442 6.28 -2.95 -32.00
C THR A 442 7.41 -3.32 -32.98
N PRO A 443 7.43 -4.55 -33.53
CA PRO A 443 8.41 -4.93 -34.55
C PRO A 443 8.27 -4.08 -35.82
N THR A 444 9.38 -3.86 -36.55
CA THR A 444 9.37 -3.15 -37.85
C THR A 444 9.49 -4.11 -39.02
N ASP A 445 10.49 -4.97 -39.00
CA ASP A 445 10.84 -5.80 -40.16
C ASP A 445 10.68 -7.31 -39.88
N LYS A 446 10.97 -7.75 -38.65
CA LYS A 446 10.91 -9.16 -38.26
C LYS A 446 10.69 -9.32 -36.75
N MET A 447 10.22 -10.47 -36.35
CA MET A 447 10.33 -11.00 -34.99
C MET A 447 11.23 -12.22 -34.97
N GLU A 448 12.10 -12.31 -33.97
CA GLU A 448 12.99 -13.45 -33.78
C GLU A 448 12.29 -14.60 -33.06
N ALA A 449 12.81 -15.80 -33.30
CA ALA A 449 12.37 -16.98 -32.56
C ALA A 449 12.45 -16.74 -31.05
N GLY A 450 11.39 -17.09 -30.34
CA GLY A 450 11.30 -16.95 -28.89
C GLY A 450 10.85 -15.59 -28.38
N GLU A 451 10.69 -14.59 -29.23
CA GLU A 451 10.12 -13.32 -28.79
C GLU A 451 8.66 -13.50 -28.36
N ILE A 452 8.33 -12.89 -27.22
CA ILE A 452 7.00 -12.92 -26.60
C ILE A 452 6.23 -11.71 -27.10
N GLY A 453 5.22 -11.93 -27.92
CA GLY A 453 4.34 -10.88 -28.44
C GLY A 453 3.01 -10.84 -27.69
N VAL A 454 2.50 -9.65 -27.46
CA VAL A 454 1.19 -9.40 -26.85
C VAL A 454 0.37 -8.51 -27.78
N THR A 455 -0.89 -8.86 -28.07
CA THR A 455 -1.77 -8.03 -28.91
C THR A 455 -2.15 -6.75 -28.17
N ASN A 456 -2.04 -5.60 -28.87
CA ASN A 456 -2.36 -4.27 -28.36
C ASN A 456 -3.71 -3.75 -28.85
N MET A 457 -4.03 -2.49 -28.56
CA MET A 457 -5.32 -1.83 -28.95
C MET A 457 -5.58 -1.72 -30.46
N SER A 458 -4.60 -2.01 -31.29
CA SER A 458 -4.77 -1.93 -32.75
C SER A 458 -5.70 -3.00 -33.31
N ARG A 459 -6.12 -3.99 -32.47
CA ARG A 459 -6.97 -5.09 -32.89
C ARG A 459 -7.94 -5.62 -31.82
N LYS A 460 -8.95 -6.41 -32.27
CA LYS A 460 -10.07 -6.89 -31.43
C LYS A 460 -9.67 -7.91 -30.35
N ASN A 461 -8.62 -8.69 -30.54
CA ASN A 461 -8.18 -9.72 -29.60
C ASN A 461 -7.08 -9.18 -28.66
N LEU A 462 -7.40 -8.10 -27.96
CA LEU A 462 -6.51 -7.45 -27.03
C LEU A 462 -5.98 -8.41 -25.96
N GLY A 463 -4.67 -8.35 -25.73
CA GLY A 463 -4.03 -9.08 -24.64
C GLY A 463 -3.73 -10.54 -24.90
N LEU A 464 -4.00 -11.09 -26.09
CA LEU A 464 -3.49 -12.43 -26.44
C LEU A 464 -1.97 -12.42 -26.43
N ILE A 465 -1.39 -13.49 -25.90
CA ILE A 465 0.07 -13.69 -25.84
C ILE A 465 0.44 -14.74 -26.84
N GLY A 466 1.56 -14.56 -27.53
CA GLY A 466 2.07 -15.53 -28.50
C GLY A 466 3.57 -15.66 -28.47
N ILE A 467 4.06 -16.87 -28.82
CA ILE A 467 5.48 -17.17 -29.01
C ILE A 467 5.61 -18.02 -30.27
N ARG A 468 6.60 -17.72 -31.13
CA ARG A 468 6.98 -18.59 -32.24
C ARG A 468 8.35 -19.21 -31.99
N THR A 469 8.55 -20.40 -32.48
CA THR A 469 9.84 -21.11 -32.39
C THR A 469 10.76 -20.86 -33.59
N ILE A 470 10.31 -20.03 -34.55
CA ILE A 470 11.07 -19.61 -35.73
C ILE A 470 10.92 -18.11 -35.92
N ASP A 471 11.85 -17.49 -36.66
CA ASP A 471 11.76 -16.09 -37.08
C ASP A 471 10.55 -15.89 -38.04
N THR A 472 9.98 -14.70 -38.00
CA THR A 472 8.88 -14.30 -38.90
C THR A 472 9.05 -12.85 -39.34
N ASP A 473 8.76 -12.55 -40.63
CA ASP A 473 8.86 -11.23 -41.28
C ASP A 473 7.49 -10.68 -41.75
N GLU A 474 6.40 -11.42 -41.54
CA GLU A 474 5.06 -11.02 -41.99
C GLU A 474 4.13 -10.66 -40.83
N PHE A 475 4.07 -11.51 -39.79
CA PHE A 475 3.09 -11.40 -38.71
C PHE A 475 3.72 -11.66 -37.34
N GLY A 476 3.15 -11.02 -36.31
CA GLY A 476 3.45 -11.33 -34.93
C GLY A 476 3.06 -12.77 -34.54
N PRO A 477 3.44 -13.22 -33.33
CA PRO A 477 3.28 -14.62 -32.91
C PRO A 477 1.82 -15.03 -32.71
N THR A 478 0.89 -14.10 -32.66
CA THR A 478 -0.56 -14.35 -32.60
C THR A 478 -1.24 -14.28 -33.97
N GLY A 479 -0.48 -14.15 -35.06
CA GLY A 479 -1.01 -13.96 -36.40
C GLY A 479 -1.44 -12.52 -36.70
N GLU A 480 -1.08 -11.58 -35.88
CA GLU A 480 -1.39 -10.16 -36.01
C GLU A 480 -0.31 -9.41 -36.81
N ALA A 481 -0.67 -8.26 -37.42
CA ALA A 481 0.31 -7.35 -37.99
C ALA A 481 1.28 -6.86 -36.89
N PHE A 482 2.52 -6.54 -37.27
CA PHE A 482 3.52 -6.02 -36.34
C PHE A 482 3.05 -4.79 -35.57
N SER A 483 2.34 -3.86 -36.19
CA SER A 483 1.75 -2.68 -35.53
C SER A 483 0.73 -3.01 -34.43
N ALA A 484 0.16 -4.22 -34.46
CA ALA A 484 -0.79 -4.70 -33.46
C ALA A 484 -0.13 -5.64 -32.42
N THR A 485 1.19 -5.79 -32.46
CA THR A 485 1.97 -6.67 -31.58
C THR A 485 2.98 -5.87 -30.77
N ASN A 486 2.95 -5.99 -29.46
CA ASN A 486 3.99 -5.47 -28.56
C ASN A 486 4.94 -6.60 -28.17
N VAL A 487 6.24 -6.42 -28.39
CA VAL A 487 7.26 -7.35 -27.92
C VAL A 487 7.61 -7.01 -26.47
N VAL A 488 7.31 -7.96 -25.56
CA VAL A 488 7.45 -7.77 -24.11
C VAL A 488 8.65 -8.50 -23.51
N GLY A 489 9.26 -9.39 -24.27
CA GLY A 489 10.41 -10.17 -23.81
C GLY A 489 10.77 -11.29 -24.77
N LYS A 490 11.66 -12.15 -24.33
CA LYS A 490 12.15 -13.29 -25.11
C LYS A 490 12.35 -14.51 -24.22
N VAL A 491 12.09 -15.69 -24.78
CA VAL A 491 12.45 -16.98 -24.18
C VAL A 491 13.97 -17.14 -24.22
N VAL A 492 14.55 -17.54 -23.10
CA VAL A 492 15.97 -17.82 -22.96
C VAL A 492 16.15 -19.34 -22.73
N GLY A 493 16.93 -19.99 -23.57
CA GLY A 493 17.20 -21.43 -23.44
C GLY A 493 16.29 -22.31 -24.30
N ASN A 494 15.72 -23.36 -23.71
CA ASN A 494 15.01 -24.44 -24.45
C ASN A 494 13.65 -24.00 -25.01
N ILE A 495 13.64 -23.28 -26.13
CA ILE A 495 12.41 -22.93 -26.86
C ILE A 495 11.69 -24.19 -27.42
N GLY A 496 12.42 -25.29 -27.69
CA GLY A 496 11.86 -26.53 -28.20
C GLY A 496 10.88 -27.23 -27.25
N GLY A 497 10.92 -26.87 -25.95
CA GLY A 497 9.95 -27.34 -24.96
C GLY A 497 8.51 -26.96 -25.29
N LEU A 498 8.30 -25.87 -26.03
CA LEU A 498 6.97 -25.43 -26.46
C LEU A 498 6.27 -26.46 -27.36
N ASN A 499 7.01 -27.26 -28.14
CA ASN A 499 6.44 -28.26 -29.01
C ASN A 499 5.72 -29.42 -28.27
N LYS A 500 5.93 -29.54 -26.96
CA LYS A 500 5.22 -30.50 -26.09
C LYS A 500 3.84 -30.00 -25.63
N LEU A 501 3.55 -28.71 -25.81
CA LEU A 501 2.31 -28.10 -25.34
C LEU A 501 1.09 -28.57 -26.13
N LYS A 502 -0.04 -28.65 -25.44
CA LYS A 502 -1.35 -28.99 -26.01
C LYS A 502 -2.36 -27.91 -25.62
N ASP A 503 -3.41 -27.75 -26.40
CA ASP A 503 -4.52 -26.86 -26.09
C ASP A 503 -5.04 -27.10 -24.67
N GLY A 504 -5.25 -26.02 -23.92
CA GLY A 504 -5.75 -26.06 -22.55
C GLY A 504 -4.71 -26.49 -21.48
N SER A 505 -3.48 -26.88 -21.84
CA SER A 505 -2.41 -27.14 -20.88
C SER A 505 -1.91 -25.83 -20.22
N THR A 506 -1.16 -25.96 -19.15
CA THR A 506 -0.54 -24.83 -18.45
C THR A 506 0.97 -24.86 -18.70
N LEU A 507 1.53 -23.72 -19.12
CA LEU A 507 2.95 -23.48 -19.20
C LEU A 507 3.39 -22.68 -17.97
N TYR A 508 4.45 -23.12 -17.31
CA TYR A 508 5.07 -22.41 -16.20
C TYR A 508 6.28 -21.63 -16.70
N ILE A 509 6.36 -20.36 -16.31
CA ILE A 509 7.42 -19.43 -16.73
C ILE A 509 8.06 -18.77 -15.51
N TYR A 510 9.34 -18.41 -15.61
CA TYR A 510 10.01 -17.57 -14.64
C TYR A 510 10.92 -16.54 -15.32
N GLU A 511 11.04 -15.37 -14.72
CA GLU A 511 11.90 -14.30 -15.24
C GLU A 511 13.33 -14.44 -14.74
N VAL A 512 14.29 -14.14 -15.62
CA VAL A 512 15.71 -14.01 -15.28
C VAL A 512 16.22 -12.62 -15.54
N TYR A 513 17.14 -12.17 -14.70
CA TYR A 513 17.77 -10.86 -14.74
C TYR A 513 19.23 -10.98 -15.19
N ASP A 514 19.82 -9.88 -15.72
CA ASP A 514 21.18 -9.87 -16.31
C ASP A 514 22.31 -10.25 -15.33
N ASP A 515 22.07 -10.20 -14.02
CA ASP A 515 23.07 -10.49 -13.00
C ASP A 515 23.14 -12.00 -12.61
N GLU A 516 22.38 -12.86 -13.27
CA GLU A 516 22.28 -14.31 -12.98
C GLU A 516 22.85 -15.22 -14.09
N GLU A 517 23.68 -14.66 -15.00
CA GLU A 517 24.42 -15.46 -16.00
C GLU A 517 25.78 -15.96 -15.48
#